data_4d61fee116c55301f8ff3c57382d2baa
#
_entry.id   4d61fee116c55301f8ff3c57382d2baa
#
_cell.length_a   1.000
_cell.length_b   1.000
_cell.length_c   1.000
_cell.angle_alpha   90.00
_cell.angle_beta   90.00
_cell.angle_gamma   90.00
#
_symmetry.space_group_name_H-M   'P 1'
#
loop_
_entity.id
_entity.type
_entity.pdbx_description
1 polymer ?
#
loop_
_entity_poly.entity_id
_entity_poly.type
_entity_poly.pdbx_seq_one_letter_code
_entity_poly.pdbx_strand_id
1 'polypeptide(L)'
;MIIKYIQLLLKIIESFFIFLFVYLIISFYGGMISTGDLQADGDYCIYVQSNGIHTDVCLPTETEVIDWSTFVSKGPFSDEGSFEYITIGWGDKGFFLNTPTWAELKMSTALTAAFLPSETAMHVQYSKEPEVSESRVKVYINESDYKNLILFVKSSFKLKNEKIDLIRGKGYSKSDNFYEANNSYHLFQTCNSWTNNALKTAKIKTGVFALFPHGILSHL
;
A
#
# COMPACT_ATOMS: atom_id res chain seq x y z
N MET A 1 -40.57 6.39 27.11
CA MET A 1 -39.24 7.02 26.82
C MET A 1 -38.20 5.98 26.39
N ILE A 2 -37.98 4.92 27.16
CA ILE A 2 -36.99 3.84 26.87
C ILE A 2 -37.22 3.20 25.49
N ILE A 3 -38.46 2.85 25.11
CA ILE A 3 -38.77 2.23 23.82
C ILE A 3 -38.34 3.10 22.62
N LYS A 4 -38.53 4.42 22.71
CA LYS A 4 -38.07 5.34 21.63
C LYS A 4 -36.55 5.37 21.49
N TYR A 5 -35.79 5.29 22.60
CA TYR A 5 -34.33 5.21 22.55
C TYR A 5 -33.86 3.88 21.97
N ILE A 6 -34.49 2.76 22.28
CA ILE A 6 -34.21 1.44 21.72
C ILE A 6 -34.48 1.47 20.19
N GLN A 7 -35.63 2.02 19.76
CA GLN A 7 -35.93 2.14 18.31
C GLN A 7 -34.94 3.03 17.57
N LEU A 8 -34.50 4.13 18.20
CA LEU A 8 -33.48 5.00 17.62
C LEU A 8 -32.13 4.27 17.47
N LEU A 9 -31.71 3.56 18.52
CA LEU A 9 -30.47 2.78 18.52
C LEU A 9 -30.52 1.69 17.42
N LEU A 10 -31.62 0.97 17.28
CA LEU A 10 -31.80 -0.04 16.23
C LEU A 10 -31.69 0.57 14.83
N LYS A 11 -32.30 1.74 14.60
CA LYS A 11 -32.18 2.44 13.31
C LYS A 11 -30.75 2.90 13.01
N ILE A 12 -29.99 3.34 14.00
CA ILE A 12 -28.58 3.71 13.84
C ILE A 12 -27.76 2.48 13.44
N ILE A 13 -27.97 1.35 14.12
CA ILE A 13 -27.31 0.09 13.81
C ILE A 13 -27.65 -0.38 12.40
N GLU A 14 -28.93 -0.37 12.03
CA GLU A 14 -29.40 -0.74 10.70
C GLU A 14 -28.76 0.16 9.62
N SER A 15 -28.78 1.48 9.82
CA SER A 15 -28.16 2.44 8.89
C SER A 15 -26.66 2.22 8.73
N PHE A 16 -25.96 1.87 9.81
CA PHE A 16 -24.54 1.53 9.78
C PHE A 16 -24.27 0.29 8.93
N PHE A 17 -25.06 -0.79 9.10
CA PHE A 17 -24.90 -2.00 8.28
C PHE A 17 -25.25 -1.77 6.81
N ILE A 18 -26.28 -0.97 6.52
CA ILE A 18 -26.61 -0.57 5.13
C ILE A 18 -25.45 0.21 4.53
N PHE A 19 -24.89 1.19 5.24
CA PHE A 19 -23.72 1.95 4.79
C PHE A 19 -22.53 1.01 4.49
N LEU A 20 -22.20 0.11 5.41
CA LEU A 20 -21.10 -0.83 5.23
C LEU A 20 -21.32 -1.75 4.02
N PHE A 21 -22.53 -2.25 3.85
CA PHE A 21 -22.91 -3.10 2.72
C PHE A 21 -22.77 -2.35 1.38
N VAL A 22 -23.33 -1.14 1.30
CA VAL A 22 -23.21 -0.29 0.10
C VAL A 22 -21.75 0.06 -0.18
N TYR A 23 -20.96 0.40 0.85
CA TYR A 23 -19.54 0.65 0.72
C TYR A 23 -18.78 -0.55 0.14
N LEU A 24 -19.04 -1.77 0.62
CA LEU A 24 -18.41 -2.98 0.09
C LEU A 24 -18.80 -3.26 -1.37
N ILE A 25 -20.08 -3.03 -1.72
CA ILE A 25 -20.55 -3.15 -3.11
C ILE A 25 -19.80 -2.13 -4.01
N ILE A 26 -19.76 -0.87 -3.61
CA ILE A 26 -19.07 0.19 -4.38
C ILE A 26 -17.58 -0.15 -4.52
N SER A 27 -16.95 -0.66 -3.45
CA SER A 27 -15.54 -1.05 -3.45
C SER A 27 -15.27 -2.21 -4.40
N PHE A 28 -16.15 -3.21 -4.39
CA PHE A 28 -16.03 -4.38 -5.27
C PHE A 28 -16.19 -4.00 -6.74
N TYR A 29 -17.29 -3.31 -7.10
CA TYR A 29 -17.53 -2.88 -8.48
C TYR A 29 -16.56 -1.79 -8.94
N GLY A 30 -16.16 -0.89 -8.04
CA GLY A 30 -15.14 0.13 -8.32
C GLY A 30 -13.77 -0.49 -8.63
N GLY A 31 -13.47 -1.67 -8.04
CA GLY A 31 -12.31 -2.46 -8.39
C GLY A 31 -12.40 -3.13 -9.76
N MET A 32 -13.60 -3.42 -10.26
CA MET A 32 -13.81 -4.04 -11.59
C MET A 32 -13.76 -3.04 -12.74
N ILE A 33 -14.05 -1.77 -12.48
CA ILE A 33 -14.00 -0.70 -13.48
C ILE A 33 -12.59 -0.16 -13.54
N SER A 34 -11.94 -0.27 -14.70
CA SER A 34 -10.55 0.20 -14.87
C SER A 34 -10.48 1.69 -15.22
N THR A 35 -9.38 2.30 -14.82
CA THR A 35 -8.93 3.62 -15.26
C THR A 35 -7.44 3.56 -15.59
N GLY A 36 -6.96 4.47 -16.45
CA GLY A 36 -5.58 4.45 -16.94
C GLY A 36 -5.43 3.58 -18.18
N ASP A 37 -4.21 3.49 -18.68
CA ASP A 37 -3.88 2.79 -19.92
C ASP A 37 -2.99 1.56 -19.63
N LEU A 38 -3.14 0.51 -20.44
CA LEU A 38 -2.15 -0.56 -20.49
C LEU A 38 -0.89 0.00 -21.16
N GLN A 39 0.17 0.12 -20.38
CA GLN A 39 1.46 0.52 -20.94
C GLN A 39 2.16 -0.74 -21.45
N ALA A 40 2.22 -0.87 -22.79
CA ALA A 40 2.87 -2.01 -23.43
C ALA A 40 4.38 -1.80 -23.64
N ASP A 41 4.80 -0.54 -23.76
CA ASP A 41 6.14 -0.16 -24.18
C ASP A 41 6.69 0.93 -23.26
N GLY A 42 7.58 0.55 -22.35
CA GLY A 42 8.28 1.48 -21.46
C GLY A 42 9.66 0.94 -21.10
N ASP A 43 10.61 1.85 -20.84
CA ASP A 43 11.99 1.51 -20.52
C ASP A 43 12.18 1.07 -19.06
N TYR A 44 11.20 1.36 -18.20
CA TYR A 44 11.28 1.06 -16.78
C TYR A 44 10.35 -0.09 -16.42
N CYS A 45 10.95 -1.11 -15.82
CA CYS A 45 10.24 -2.30 -15.36
C CYS A 45 9.97 -2.21 -13.85
N ILE A 46 8.72 -2.31 -13.47
CA ILE A 46 8.29 -2.39 -12.07
C ILE A 46 7.49 -3.67 -11.84
N TYR A 47 7.29 -4.04 -10.58
CA TYR A 47 6.35 -5.10 -10.21
C TYR A 47 5.31 -4.55 -9.25
N VAL A 48 4.11 -5.07 -9.38
CA VAL A 48 3.04 -4.92 -8.38
C VAL A 48 2.82 -6.29 -7.77
N GLN A 49 2.93 -6.40 -6.46
CA GLN A 49 2.80 -7.67 -5.77
C GLN A 49 1.73 -7.64 -4.69
N SER A 50 1.19 -8.81 -4.39
CA SER A 50 0.21 -9.01 -3.32
C SER A 50 0.56 -10.22 -2.47
N ASN A 51 0.24 -10.15 -1.18
CA ASN A 51 0.23 -11.31 -0.28
C ASN A 51 -1.19 -11.87 -0.05
N GLY A 52 -2.15 -11.52 -0.93
CA GLY A 52 -3.55 -11.94 -0.87
C GLY A 52 -4.49 -10.88 -0.31
N ILE A 53 -4.00 -9.92 0.46
CA ILE A 53 -4.82 -8.86 1.08
C ILE A 53 -4.18 -7.48 1.03
N HIS A 54 -2.87 -7.42 0.95
CA HIS A 54 -2.06 -6.21 0.85
C HIS A 54 -1.33 -6.18 -0.49
N THR A 55 -1.10 -4.98 -1.03
CA THR A 55 -0.33 -4.79 -2.25
C THR A 55 0.81 -3.81 -2.03
N ASP A 56 1.93 -4.07 -2.70
CA ASP A 56 3.14 -3.25 -2.71
C ASP A 56 3.55 -2.93 -4.15
N VAL A 57 4.34 -1.87 -4.32
CA VAL A 57 5.09 -1.59 -5.54
C VAL A 57 6.54 -2.02 -5.35
N CYS A 58 7.11 -2.70 -6.36
CA CYS A 58 8.49 -3.13 -6.36
C CYS A 58 9.21 -2.47 -7.54
N LEU A 59 10.27 -1.75 -7.26
CA LEU A 59 10.95 -0.85 -8.18
C LEU A 59 12.42 -1.25 -8.30
N PRO A 60 13.08 -1.02 -9.45
CA PRO A 60 14.54 -1.13 -9.54
C PRO A 60 15.21 -0.24 -8.49
N THR A 61 16.25 -0.77 -7.82
CA THR A 61 16.98 -0.05 -6.77
C THR A 61 17.71 1.17 -7.34
N GLU A 62 18.21 1.06 -8.57
CA GLU A 62 18.97 2.10 -9.26
C GLU A 62 18.52 2.19 -10.72
N THR A 63 18.27 3.40 -11.18
CA THR A 63 17.97 3.75 -12.57
C THR A 63 18.56 5.12 -12.88
N GLU A 64 18.52 5.57 -14.13
CA GLU A 64 18.91 6.94 -14.49
C GLU A 64 18.07 8.03 -13.81
N VAL A 65 16.84 7.67 -13.37
CA VAL A 65 15.90 8.60 -12.73
C VAL A 65 16.13 8.69 -11.22
N ILE A 66 16.50 7.57 -10.58
CA ILE A 66 16.67 7.49 -9.12
C ILE A 66 17.65 6.39 -8.72
N ASP A 67 18.46 6.69 -7.72
CA ASP A 67 19.13 5.74 -6.84
C ASP A 67 18.41 5.76 -5.48
N TRP A 68 17.63 4.72 -5.21
CA TRP A 68 16.89 4.59 -3.95
C TRP A 68 17.80 4.52 -2.73
N SER A 69 19.06 4.08 -2.86
CA SER A 69 19.99 4.03 -1.75
C SER A 69 20.36 5.41 -1.21
N THR A 70 20.18 6.45 -2.02
CA THR A 70 20.39 7.84 -1.60
C THR A 70 19.22 8.38 -0.77
N PHE A 71 18.03 7.83 -0.95
CA PHE A 71 16.81 8.22 -0.23
C PHE A 71 16.52 7.28 0.94
N VAL A 72 16.59 5.96 0.71
CA VAL A 72 16.45 4.92 1.73
C VAL A 72 17.82 4.31 2.00
N SER A 73 18.52 4.81 3.00
CA SER A 73 19.86 4.31 3.33
C SER A 73 19.88 2.81 3.63
N LYS A 74 20.81 2.09 3.00
CA LYS A 74 21.04 0.65 3.27
C LYS A 74 21.61 0.38 4.67
N GLY A 75 22.13 1.39 5.36
CA GLY A 75 22.76 1.23 6.67
C GLY A 75 21.90 0.60 7.77
N PRO A 76 20.57 0.79 7.82
CA PRO A 76 19.71 0.09 8.77
C PRO A 76 19.51 -1.41 8.46
N PHE A 77 19.77 -1.86 7.24
CA PHE A 77 19.59 -3.24 6.82
C PHE A 77 20.84 -4.04 7.19
N SER A 78 20.65 -5.20 7.80
CA SER A 78 21.76 -6.06 8.24
C SER A 78 22.24 -7.06 7.17
N ASP A 79 21.52 -7.14 6.04
CA ASP A 79 21.91 -7.96 4.90
C ASP A 79 22.80 -7.15 3.94
N GLU A 80 24.02 -7.63 3.68
CA GLU A 80 25.01 -7.02 2.78
C GLU A 80 24.87 -7.47 1.32
N GLY A 81 23.77 -8.16 0.98
CA GLY A 81 23.53 -8.68 -0.36
C GLY A 81 23.48 -7.61 -1.46
N SER A 82 23.71 -8.04 -2.69
CA SER A 82 23.41 -7.23 -3.87
C SER A 82 21.90 -7.23 -4.10
N PHE A 83 21.28 -6.05 -4.02
CA PHE A 83 19.86 -5.88 -4.21
C PHE A 83 19.59 -5.11 -5.51
N GLU A 84 18.75 -5.68 -6.34
CA GLU A 84 18.37 -5.12 -7.64
C GLU A 84 17.04 -4.38 -7.56
N TYR A 85 16.20 -4.75 -6.58
CA TYR A 85 14.87 -4.21 -6.38
C TYR A 85 14.62 -3.76 -4.95
N ILE A 86 13.73 -2.77 -4.83
CA ILE A 86 13.18 -2.26 -3.58
C ILE A 86 11.67 -2.38 -3.61
N THR A 87 11.10 -3.11 -2.68
CA THR A 87 9.65 -3.23 -2.48
C THR A 87 9.20 -2.23 -1.44
N ILE A 88 8.16 -1.47 -1.77
CA ILE A 88 7.66 -0.40 -0.92
C ILE A 88 6.14 -0.54 -0.77
N GLY A 89 5.69 -0.64 0.48
CA GLY A 89 4.30 -0.66 0.87
C GLY A 89 3.97 0.43 1.89
N TRP A 90 2.71 0.83 1.93
CA TRP A 90 2.15 1.78 2.89
C TRP A 90 0.97 1.15 3.60
N GLY A 91 0.83 1.38 4.90
CA GLY A 91 -0.29 0.82 5.64
C GLY A 91 -0.40 1.31 7.07
N ASP A 92 -1.37 0.74 7.79
CA ASP A 92 -1.57 1.00 9.23
C ASP A 92 -0.32 0.60 10.02
N LYS A 93 0.22 1.56 10.78
CA LYS A 93 1.43 1.38 11.56
C LYS A 93 1.26 0.34 12.67
N GLY A 94 0.11 0.39 13.35
CA GLY A 94 -0.19 -0.56 14.42
C GLY A 94 -0.29 -2.00 13.89
N PHE A 95 -0.91 -2.16 12.72
CA PHE A 95 -1.00 -3.44 12.04
C PHE A 95 0.40 -3.95 11.65
N PHE A 96 1.18 -3.16 10.93
CA PHE A 96 2.53 -3.53 10.48
C PHE A 96 3.46 -3.92 11.63
N LEU A 97 3.45 -3.15 12.72
CA LEU A 97 4.42 -3.35 13.80
C LEU A 97 4.01 -4.41 14.84
N ASN A 98 2.72 -4.76 14.91
CA ASN A 98 2.18 -5.65 15.94
C ASN A 98 1.51 -6.91 15.38
N THR A 99 1.49 -7.09 14.05
CA THR A 99 0.86 -8.24 13.39
C THR A 99 1.80 -8.81 12.33
N PRO A 100 2.96 -9.38 12.72
CA PRO A 100 3.93 -9.93 11.78
C PRO A 100 3.38 -11.13 10.99
N THR A 101 2.37 -11.81 11.54
CA THR A 101 1.64 -12.89 10.85
C THR A 101 0.13 -12.72 11.00
N TRP A 102 -0.63 -13.27 10.05
CA TRP A 102 -2.11 -13.27 10.06
C TRP A 102 -2.70 -13.95 11.29
N ALA A 103 -2.03 -14.98 11.79
CA ALA A 103 -2.46 -15.69 13.01
C ALA A 103 -2.47 -14.80 14.25
N GLU A 104 -1.70 -13.70 14.22
CA GLU A 104 -1.59 -12.74 15.32
C GLU A 104 -2.54 -11.54 15.20
N LEU A 105 -3.36 -11.51 14.12
CA LEU A 105 -4.31 -10.43 13.90
C LEU A 105 -5.36 -10.36 15.02
N LYS A 106 -5.32 -9.28 15.78
CA LYS A 106 -6.36 -8.96 16.77
C LYS A 106 -7.53 -8.24 16.08
N MET A 107 -8.73 -8.74 16.27
CA MET A 107 -9.96 -8.11 15.74
C MET A 107 -10.06 -6.62 16.12
N SER A 108 -9.64 -6.24 17.32
CA SER A 108 -9.60 -4.85 17.75
C SER A 108 -8.69 -3.98 16.90
N THR A 109 -7.51 -4.47 16.51
CA THR A 109 -6.57 -3.74 15.64
C THR A 109 -7.18 -3.53 14.25
N ALA A 110 -7.79 -4.58 13.68
CA ALA A 110 -8.47 -4.48 12.37
C ALA A 110 -9.65 -3.50 12.39
N LEU A 111 -10.48 -3.54 13.44
CA LEU A 111 -11.62 -2.62 13.59
C LEU A 111 -11.15 -1.18 13.83
N THR A 112 -10.13 -0.97 14.66
CA THR A 112 -9.58 0.37 14.90
C THR A 112 -9.04 0.96 13.60
N ALA A 113 -8.22 0.22 12.87
CA ALA A 113 -7.67 0.65 11.59
C ALA A 113 -8.75 0.93 10.52
N ALA A 114 -9.86 0.18 10.53
CA ALA A 114 -10.95 0.39 9.58
C ALA A 114 -11.79 1.64 9.88
N PHE A 115 -12.11 1.91 11.15
CA PHE A 115 -13.11 2.91 11.51
C PHE A 115 -12.56 4.19 12.17
N LEU A 116 -11.34 4.16 12.68
CA LEU A 116 -10.69 5.33 13.27
C LEU A 116 -9.41 5.66 12.48
N PRO A 117 -9.18 6.96 12.15
CA PRO A 117 -7.92 7.36 11.55
C PRO A 117 -6.75 6.93 12.43
N SER A 118 -5.79 6.22 11.86
CA SER A 118 -4.62 5.72 12.57
C SER A 118 -3.32 6.18 11.90
N GLU A 119 -2.22 6.15 12.65
CA GLU A 119 -0.88 6.42 12.12
C GLU A 119 -0.49 5.38 11.08
N THR A 120 0.37 5.79 10.15
CA THR A 120 0.81 4.95 9.04
C THR A 120 2.31 4.75 9.03
N ALA A 121 2.73 3.67 8.38
CA ALA A 121 4.14 3.38 8.15
C ALA A 121 4.37 2.97 6.69
N MET A 122 5.58 3.25 6.21
CA MET A 122 6.14 2.66 5.00
C MET A 122 6.89 1.39 5.40
N HIS A 123 6.60 0.27 4.74
CA HIS A 123 7.42 -0.93 4.78
C HIS A 123 8.34 -0.94 3.57
N VAL A 124 9.63 -1.11 3.78
CA VAL A 124 10.63 -1.13 2.72
C VAL A 124 11.45 -2.39 2.83
N GLN A 125 11.51 -3.15 1.75
CA GLN A 125 12.30 -4.37 1.65
C GLN A 125 13.19 -4.35 0.41
N TYR A 126 14.47 -4.63 0.58
CA TYR A 126 15.39 -4.86 -0.52
C TYR A 126 15.42 -6.33 -0.92
N SER A 127 15.45 -6.61 -2.22
CA SER A 127 15.43 -7.96 -2.77
C SER A 127 16.21 -8.09 -4.08
N LYS A 128 16.40 -9.31 -4.55
CA LYS A 128 16.75 -9.61 -5.94
C LYS A 128 15.52 -9.38 -6.83
N GLU A 129 15.71 -9.50 -8.15
CA GLU A 129 14.57 -9.40 -9.09
C GLU A 129 13.47 -10.41 -8.71
N PRO A 130 12.23 -9.94 -8.59
CA PRO A 130 11.11 -10.81 -8.23
C PRO A 130 10.72 -11.74 -9.40
N GLU A 131 10.38 -12.98 -9.09
CA GLU A 131 9.76 -13.89 -10.07
C GLU A 131 8.29 -13.51 -10.31
N VAL A 132 7.88 -13.51 -11.57
CA VAL A 132 6.48 -13.26 -11.97
C VAL A 132 5.60 -14.43 -11.50
N SER A 133 4.40 -14.13 -11.00
CA SER A 133 3.40 -15.10 -10.56
C SER A 133 2.00 -14.49 -10.63
N GLU A 134 0.96 -15.24 -10.31
CA GLU A 134 -0.42 -14.71 -10.21
C GLU A 134 -0.55 -13.58 -9.18
N SER A 135 0.30 -13.56 -8.16
CA SER A 135 0.33 -12.53 -7.11
C SER A 135 1.39 -11.47 -7.34
N ARG A 136 2.12 -11.52 -8.45
CA ARG A 136 3.20 -10.58 -8.77
C ARG A 136 3.28 -10.34 -10.27
N VAL A 137 2.83 -9.18 -10.69
CA VAL A 137 2.70 -8.80 -12.09
C VAL A 137 3.80 -7.81 -12.46
N LYS A 138 4.43 -8.05 -13.61
CA LYS A 138 5.44 -7.18 -14.22
C LYS A 138 4.75 -6.12 -15.09
N VAL A 139 5.14 -4.87 -14.91
CA VAL A 139 4.58 -3.72 -15.64
C VAL A 139 5.73 -2.87 -16.20
N TYR A 140 5.61 -2.49 -17.46
CA TYR A 140 6.55 -1.57 -18.11
C TYR A 140 5.93 -0.18 -18.19
N ILE A 141 6.71 0.86 -17.88
CA ILE A 141 6.24 2.25 -17.88
C ILE A 141 7.29 3.18 -18.49
N ASN A 142 6.84 4.26 -19.10
CA ASN A 142 7.72 5.29 -19.64
C ASN A 142 8.35 6.15 -18.53
N GLU A 143 9.38 6.90 -18.88
CA GLU A 143 10.15 7.71 -17.93
C GLU A 143 9.29 8.75 -17.19
N SER A 144 8.37 9.42 -17.88
CA SER A 144 7.51 10.46 -17.29
C SER A 144 6.61 9.87 -16.20
N ASP A 145 5.99 8.74 -16.48
CA ASP A 145 5.08 8.08 -15.56
C ASP A 145 5.84 7.39 -14.41
N TYR A 146 7.06 6.89 -14.70
CA TYR A 146 7.98 6.40 -13.67
C TYR A 146 8.39 7.52 -12.68
N LYS A 147 8.74 8.72 -13.19
CA LYS A 147 9.01 9.89 -12.35
C LYS A 147 7.83 10.26 -11.46
N ASN A 148 6.61 10.22 -12.00
CA ASN A 148 5.40 10.49 -11.23
C ASN A 148 5.19 9.46 -10.11
N LEU A 149 5.40 8.17 -10.39
CA LEU A 149 5.36 7.10 -9.40
C LEU A 149 6.37 7.34 -8.26
N ILE A 150 7.63 7.64 -8.61
CA ILE A 150 8.69 7.93 -7.63
C ILE A 150 8.31 9.12 -6.74
N LEU A 151 7.81 10.21 -7.31
CA LEU A 151 7.39 11.39 -6.56
C LEU A 151 6.26 11.04 -5.58
N PHE A 152 5.26 10.27 -6.02
CA PHE A 152 4.18 9.80 -5.16
C PHE A 152 4.71 8.95 -4.01
N VAL A 153 5.55 7.96 -4.29
CA VAL A 153 6.13 7.07 -3.27
C VAL A 153 6.96 7.87 -2.28
N LYS A 154 7.86 8.76 -2.76
CA LYS A 154 8.69 9.61 -1.88
C LYS A 154 7.85 10.53 -1.00
N SER A 155 6.76 11.11 -1.53
CA SER A 155 5.86 11.97 -0.76
C SER A 155 5.11 11.25 0.36
N SER A 156 5.05 9.93 0.32
CA SER A 156 4.39 9.10 1.34
C SER A 156 5.25 8.93 2.61
N PHE A 157 6.56 9.14 2.51
CA PHE A 157 7.44 9.08 3.68
C PHE A 157 7.35 10.36 4.50
N LYS A 158 7.29 10.21 5.81
CA LYS A 158 7.42 11.33 6.74
C LYS A 158 8.88 11.70 6.92
N LEU A 159 9.16 12.99 6.77
CA LEU A 159 10.52 13.51 6.94
C LEU A 159 10.71 14.11 8.35
N LYS A 160 11.89 13.87 8.90
CA LYS A 160 12.38 14.50 10.12
C LYS A 160 13.79 15.00 9.85
N ASN A 161 14.00 16.32 9.98
CA ASN A 161 15.27 16.95 9.63
C ASN A 161 15.74 16.59 8.20
N GLU A 162 14.84 16.70 7.23
CA GLU A 162 15.06 16.43 5.80
C GLU A 162 15.40 14.97 5.44
N LYS A 163 15.33 14.06 6.40
CA LYS A 163 15.54 12.62 6.20
C LYS A 163 14.27 11.84 6.53
N ILE A 164 14.10 10.69 5.88
CA ILE A 164 13.00 9.78 6.22
C ILE A 164 13.15 9.29 7.67
N ASP A 165 12.04 9.24 8.40
CA ASP A 165 12.03 8.92 9.84
C ASP A 165 11.93 7.40 10.05
N LEU A 166 13.07 6.77 10.39
CA LEU A 166 13.19 5.33 10.61
C LEU A 166 12.52 4.90 11.92
N ILE A 167 11.65 3.91 11.88
CA ILE A 167 11.09 3.23 13.05
C ILE A 167 12.11 2.17 13.53
N ARG A 168 12.92 2.51 14.50
CA ARG A 168 14.06 1.69 14.96
C ARG A 168 13.63 0.37 15.58
N GLY A 169 14.41 -0.69 15.32
CA GLY A 169 14.24 -2.01 15.93
C GLY A 169 12.99 -2.76 15.45
N LYS A 170 12.47 -2.38 14.30
CA LYS A 170 11.31 -3.01 13.65
C LYS A 170 11.68 -3.45 12.24
N GLY A 171 11.31 -4.68 11.90
CA GLY A 171 11.50 -5.33 10.62
C GLY A 171 11.02 -6.77 10.73
N TYR A 172 10.66 -7.39 9.62
CA TYR A 172 10.27 -8.82 9.56
C TYR A 172 11.48 -9.70 9.25
N SER A 173 12.52 -9.13 8.66
CA SER A 173 13.71 -9.79 8.20
C SER A 173 14.96 -8.93 8.38
N LYS A 174 16.09 -9.38 7.83
CA LYS A 174 17.35 -8.62 7.80
C LYS A 174 17.41 -7.62 6.62
N SER A 175 16.51 -7.76 5.65
CA SER A 175 16.48 -6.94 4.42
C SER A 175 15.30 -5.97 4.37
N ASP A 176 14.56 -5.78 5.47
CA ASP A 176 13.44 -4.85 5.54
C ASP A 176 13.49 -3.94 6.76
N ASN A 177 12.84 -2.79 6.64
CA ASN A 177 12.67 -1.80 7.71
C ASN A 177 11.34 -1.07 7.56
N PHE A 178 10.92 -0.43 8.66
CA PHE A 178 9.75 0.45 8.68
C PHE A 178 10.14 1.91 8.87
N TYR A 179 9.40 2.79 8.23
CA TYR A 179 9.57 4.24 8.34
C TYR A 179 8.22 4.90 8.64
N GLU A 180 8.25 6.04 9.33
CA GLU A 180 7.05 6.84 9.55
C GLU A 180 6.51 7.32 8.20
N ALA A 181 5.17 7.28 8.03
CA ALA A 181 4.51 7.69 6.81
C ALA A 181 3.62 8.92 7.02
N ASN A 182 3.34 9.60 5.92
CA ASN A 182 2.36 10.66 5.84
C ASN A 182 0.96 10.09 5.62
N ASN A 183 -0.05 10.89 5.91
CA ASN A 183 -1.47 10.57 5.86
C ASN A 183 -1.91 9.62 6.98
N SER A 184 -3.21 9.33 7.03
CA SER A 184 -3.81 8.44 8.02
C SER A 184 -4.48 7.27 7.33
N TYR A 185 -4.37 6.09 7.92
CA TYR A 185 -5.10 4.91 7.49
C TYR A 185 -6.55 4.99 7.98
N HIS A 186 -7.50 4.70 7.13
CA HIS A 186 -8.93 4.61 7.44
C HIS A 186 -9.67 3.87 6.32
N LEU A 187 -10.98 3.65 6.49
CA LEU A 187 -11.82 2.88 5.58
C LEU A 187 -11.68 3.29 4.10
N PHE A 188 -11.50 4.59 3.80
CA PHE A 188 -11.36 5.10 2.43
C PHE A 188 -9.92 5.25 1.96
N GLN A 189 -8.95 5.02 2.84
CA GLN A 189 -7.51 5.08 2.54
C GLN A 189 -6.80 3.91 3.19
N THR A 190 -6.76 2.81 2.46
CA THR A 190 -6.15 1.54 2.87
C THR A 190 -4.82 1.33 2.13
N CYS A 191 -4.08 0.27 2.47
CA CYS A 191 -2.87 -0.13 1.75
C CYS A 191 -3.14 -0.34 0.24
N ASN A 192 -4.21 -1.03 -0.10
CA ASN A 192 -4.55 -1.27 -1.51
C ASN A 192 -4.97 0.02 -2.24
N SER A 193 -5.71 0.92 -1.58
CA SER A 193 -6.03 2.22 -2.19
C SER A 193 -4.79 3.10 -2.38
N TRP A 194 -3.78 2.99 -1.49
CA TRP A 194 -2.49 3.67 -1.66
C TRP A 194 -1.76 3.16 -2.91
N THR A 195 -1.60 1.83 -3.07
CA THR A 195 -1.01 1.23 -4.26
C THR A 195 -1.79 1.60 -5.51
N ASN A 196 -3.14 1.55 -5.46
CA ASN A 196 -4.01 1.96 -6.56
C ASN A 196 -3.76 3.42 -6.98
N ASN A 197 -3.59 4.33 -6.02
CA ASN A 197 -3.30 5.74 -6.29
C ASN A 197 -1.89 5.94 -6.83
N ALA A 198 -0.90 5.17 -6.37
CA ALA A 198 0.45 5.15 -6.93
C ALA A 198 0.43 4.79 -8.42
N LEU A 199 -0.29 3.72 -8.78
CA LEU A 199 -0.45 3.29 -10.17
C LEU A 199 -1.21 4.32 -11.01
N LYS A 200 -2.26 4.93 -10.48
CA LYS A 200 -2.99 6.03 -11.16
C LYS A 200 -2.10 7.22 -11.46
N THR A 201 -1.24 7.60 -10.50
CA THR A 201 -0.28 8.71 -10.68
C THR A 201 0.70 8.42 -11.83
N ALA A 202 1.02 7.15 -12.03
CA ALA A 202 1.82 6.66 -13.16
C ALA A 202 0.98 6.30 -14.39
N LYS A 203 -0.30 6.66 -14.45
CA LYS A 203 -1.27 6.33 -15.51
C LYS A 203 -1.37 4.85 -15.85
N ILE A 204 -0.93 3.98 -14.98
CA ILE A 204 -1.03 2.53 -15.14
C ILE A 204 -2.48 2.13 -14.95
N LYS A 205 -2.95 1.22 -15.81
CA LYS A 205 -4.31 0.69 -15.74
C LYS A 205 -4.55 0.01 -14.39
N THR A 206 -5.61 0.41 -13.70
CA THR A 206 -5.98 -0.11 -12.37
C THR A 206 -7.45 0.19 -12.09
N GLY A 207 -8.00 -0.31 -10.99
CA GLY A 207 -9.40 -0.05 -10.64
C GLY A 207 -9.69 1.42 -10.31
N VAL A 208 -10.92 1.87 -10.58
CA VAL A 208 -11.38 3.21 -10.17
C VAL A 208 -11.29 3.38 -8.65
N PHE A 209 -11.59 2.31 -7.90
CA PHE A 209 -11.40 2.24 -6.45
C PHE A 209 -11.01 0.83 -6.05
N ALA A 210 -9.85 0.64 -5.43
CA ALA A 210 -9.36 -0.66 -5.03
C ALA A 210 -9.20 -0.77 -3.51
N LEU A 211 -10.17 -1.39 -2.86
CA LEU A 211 -10.08 -1.82 -1.46
C LEU A 211 -9.36 -3.17 -1.35
N PHE A 212 -9.45 -4.00 -2.38
CA PHE A 212 -8.91 -5.36 -2.43
C PHE A 212 -7.85 -5.49 -3.54
N PRO A 213 -6.87 -6.40 -3.39
CA PRO A 213 -5.82 -6.61 -4.39
C PRO A 213 -6.33 -6.91 -5.80
N HIS A 214 -7.47 -7.63 -5.93
CA HIS A 214 -8.02 -7.95 -7.25
C HIS A 214 -8.37 -6.71 -8.07
N GLY A 215 -8.82 -5.61 -7.42
CA GLY A 215 -9.10 -4.33 -8.09
C GLY A 215 -7.86 -3.64 -8.65
N ILE A 216 -6.69 -4.19 -8.41
CA ILE A 216 -5.40 -3.77 -8.97
C ILE A 216 -4.90 -4.83 -9.96
N LEU A 217 -4.61 -6.03 -9.46
CA LEU A 217 -3.92 -7.08 -10.22
C LEU A 217 -4.72 -7.58 -11.44
N SER A 218 -6.05 -7.55 -11.41
CA SER A 218 -6.88 -7.97 -12.54
C SER A 218 -6.84 -7.04 -13.74
N HIS A 219 -6.22 -5.88 -13.61
CA HIS A 219 -6.10 -4.87 -14.67
C HIS A 219 -4.69 -4.80 -15.29
N LEU A 220 -3.71 -5.47 -14.66
CA LEU A 220 -2.31 -5.55 -15.07
C LEU A 220 -2.01 -6.86 -15.85
#